data_8e27400b87af2816ad01539fb56ccb59
#
_entry.id   8e27400b87af2816ad01539fb56ccb59
#
_cell.length_a   1.000
_cell.length_b   1.000
_cell.length_c   1.000
_cell.angle_alpha   90.00
_cell.angle_beta   90.00
_cell.angle_gamma   90.00
#
_symmetry.space_group_name_H-M   'P 1'
#
loop_
_entity.id
_entity.type
_entity.pdbx_description
1 polymer ?
#
loop_
_entity_poly.entity_id
_entity_poly.type
_entity_poly.pdbx_seq_one_letter_code
_entity_poly.pdbx_strand_id
1 'polypeptide(L)'
;RNGAKHVVMIGGPRDQFFDLAARGEVEEGPFDLGKTTFPTVRYYLTLEQELTSAGVKYEYIEAGEVMDFAGYHRAVSRALDGVATDGVDAVVSSDIGAAFCVREALSRGISIPDELQVVAYDGTYLTDLAGMKLTAVAQDFSAIAQSAADHMVQAIANEEAAAANASRKNIPKPFEPNVLIPMTLVPGDTTR
;
A
#
# COMPACT_ATOMS: atom_id res chain seq x y z
N ARG A 1 -9.06 -14.07 -8.34
CA ARG A 1 -10.32 -13.44 -8.82
C ARG A 1 -11.44 -13.89 -7.89
N ASN A 2 -11.56 -13.22 -6.75
CA ASN A 2 -12.48 -13.64 -5.68
C ASN A 2 -13.91 -13.08 -5.86
N GLY A 3 -14.23 -12.56 -7.05
CA GLY A 3 -15.57 -12.15 -7.43
C GLY A 3 -16.07 -10.85 -6.81
N ALA A 4 -15.19 -10.02 -6.23
CA ALA A 4 -15.57 -8.71 -5.72
C ALA A 4 -16.10 -7.82 -6.84
N LYS A 5 -17.19 -7.09 -6.56
CA LYS A 5 -17.88 -6.22 -7.51
C LYS A 5 -17.82 -4.74 -7.13
N HIS A 6 -17.71 -4.45 -5.84
CA HIS A 6 -17.60 -3.10 -5.31
C HIS A 6 -16.55 -3.03 -4.20
N VAL A 7 -15.42 -2.44 -4.52
CA VAL A 7 -14.26 -2.34 -3.64
C VAL A 7 -14.17 -0.94 -3.02
N VAL A 8 -14.06 -0.86 -1.72
CA VAL A 8 -13.71 0.38 -1.01
C VAL A 8 -12.23 0.35 -0.64
N MET A 9 -11.49 1.37 -1.05
CA MET A 9 -10.11 1.60 -0.64
C MET A 9 -10.10 2.62 0.50
N ILE A 10 -9.45 2.30 1.61
CA ILE A 10 -9.30 3.20 2.76
C ILE A 10 -7.83 3.53 2.94
N GLY A 11 -7.51 4.82 2.93
CA GLY A 11 -6.12 5.27 3.05
C GLY A 11 -5.99 6.71 3.53
N GLY A 12 -4.77 7.24 3.47
CA GLY A 12 -4.46 8.61 3.86
C GLY A 12 -5.03 9.68 2.92
N PRO A 13 -4.80 10.96 3.22
CA PRO A 13 -5.31 12.07 2.42
C PRO A 13 -4.83 11.98 0.97
N ARG A 14 -5.78 11.93 0.04
CA ARG A 14 -5.48 11.81 -1.39
C ARG A 14 -4.85 13.07 -1.96
N ASP A 15 -5.25 14.23 -1.47
CA ASP A 15 -4.76 15.52 -1.94
C ASP A 15 -3.27 15.73 -1.70
N GLN A 16 -2.69 15.12 -0.68
CA GLN A 16 -1.24 15.17 -0.45
C GLN A 16 -0.45 14.59 -1.62
N PHE A 17 -0.99 13.60 -2.31
CA PHE A 17 -0.34 12.97 -3.46
C PHE A 17 -0.43 13.85 -4.72
N PHE A 18 -1.54 14.57 -4.89
CA PHE A 18 -1.73 15.51 -6.00
C PHE A 18 -0.96 16.81 -5.78
N ASP A 19 -0.82 17.27 -4.53
CA ASP A 19 0.02 18.43 -4.19
C ASP A 19 1.51 18.19 -4.54
N LEU A 20 2.00 16.98 -4.41
CA LEU A 20 3.36 16.63 -4.83
C LEU A 20 3.52 16.71 -6.35
N ALA A 21 2.50 16.30 -7.10
CA ALA A 21 2.46 16.49 -8.56
C ALA A 21 2.41 17.98 -8.94
N ALA A 22 1.60 18.79 -8.23
CA ALA A 22 1.49 20.22 -8.45
C ALA A 22 2.78 21.00 -8.12
N ARG A 23 3.60 20.47 -7.22
CA ARG A 23 4.92 21.07 -6.89
C ARG A 23 6.04 20.72 -7.87
N GLY A 24 5.74 19.98 -8.94
CA GLY A 24 6.75 19.51 -9.89
C GLY A 24 7.66 18.41 -9.35
N GLU A 25 7.35 17.85 -8.20
CA GLU A 25 8.06 16.70 -7.64
C GLU A 25 7.65 15.39 -8.33
N VAL A 26 6.58 15.44 -9.11
CA VAL A 26 6.10 14.38 -10.00
C VAL A 26 5.78 15.02 -11.35
N GLU A 27 6.30 14.48 -12.45
CA GLU A 27 6.03 15.02 -13.80
C GLU A 27 4.54 15.01 -14.12
N GLU A 28 4.01 16.14 -14.65
CA GLU A 28 2.65 16.23 -15.18
C GLU A 28 2.51 15.28 -16.38
N GLY A 29 1.60 14.35 -16.28
CA GLY A 29 1.31 13.40 -17.35
C GLY A 29 0.53 12.20 -16.82
N PRO A 30 0.14 11.25 -17.68
CA PRO A 30 -0.33 9.97 -17.16
C PRO A 30 0.77 9.43 -16.25
N PHE A 31 0.44 9.23 -14.99
CA PHE A 31 1.36 8.85 -13.94
C PHE A 31 2.25 7.71 -14.41
N ASP A 32 3.51 7.99 -14.68
CA ASP A 32 4.49 6.95 -14.92
C ASP A 32 4.82 6.27 -13.58
N LEU A 33 4.06 5.23 -13.27
CA LEU A 33 4.24 4.43 -12.07
C LEU A 33 5.67 3.90 -11.92
N GLY A 34 6.43 3.84 -13.01
CA GLY A 34 7.84 3.48 -12.99
C GLY A 34 8.75 4.56 -12.39
N LYS A 35 8.32 5.82 -12.43
CA LYS A 35 9.13 6.96 -11.99
C LYS A 35 8.81 7.45 -10.58
N THR A 36 7.59 7.20 -10.05
CA THR A 36 7.28 7.64 -8.70
C THR A 36 7.96 6.76 -7.65
N THR A 37 8.59 7.41 -6.67
CA THR A 37 9.24 6.76 -5.52
C THR A 37 8.31 6.64 -4.31
N PHE A 38 7.10 7.18 -4.38
CA PHE A 38 6.13 7.10 -3.27
C PHE A 38 5.35 5.78 -3.31
N PRO A 39 5.63 4.81 -2.42
CA PRO A 39 5.00 3.49 -2.46
C PRO A 39 3.48 3.54 -2.37
N THR A 40 2.94 4.42 -1.52
CA THR A 40 1.50 4.57 -1.32
C THR A 40 0.79 5.05 -2.57
N VAL A 41 1.37 6.02 -3.30
CA VAL A 41 0.82 6.52 -4.56
C VAL A 41 0.80 5.40 -5.60
N ARG A 42 1.91 4.68 -5.76
CA ARG A 42 2.00 3.55 -6.69
C ARG A 42 0.94 2.49 -6.39
N TYR A 43 0.79 2.17 -5.11
CA TYR A 43 -0.16 1.18 -4.66
C TYR A 43 -1.60 1.54 -5.05
N TYR A 44 -2.10 2.72 -4.66
CA TYR A 44 -3.48 3.12 -4.94
C TYR A 44 -3.76 3.33 -6.41
N LEU A 45 -2.86 3.98 -7.15
CA LEU A 45 -3.04 4.20 -8.58
C LEU A 45 -3.03 2.90 -9.38
N THR A 46 -2.14 1.96 -9.04
CA THR A 46 -2.14 0.64 -9.67
C THR A 46 -3.45 -0.09 -9.38
N LEU A 47 -3.92 -0.05 -8.13
CA LEU A 47 -5.17 -0.69 -7.76
C LEU A 47 -6.38 -0.07 -8.50
N GLU A 48 -6.45 1.26 -8.59
CA GLU A 48 -7.48 1.95 -9.38
C GLU A 48 -7.47 1.55 -10.86
N GLN A 49 -6.28 1.48 -11.47
CA GLN A 49 -6.12 1.06 -12.87
C GLN A 49 -6.58 -0.38 -13.08
N GLU A 50 -6.20 -1.29 -12.19
CA GLU A 50 -6.59 -2.70 -12.26
C GLU A 50 -8.10 -2.88 -12.05
N LEU A 51 -8.70 -2.20 -11.07
CA LEU A 51 -10.15 -2.25 -10.82
C LEU A 51 -10.93 -1.68 -12.00
N THR A 52 -10.49 -0.54 -12.56
CA THR A 52 -11.09 0.06 -13.77
C THR A 52 -11.03 -0.90 -14.95
N SER A 53 -9.86 -1.49 -15.21
CA SER A 53 -9.65 -2.44 -16.31
C SER A 53 -10.49 -3.71 -16.15
N ALA A 54 -10.75 -4.11 -14.91
CA ALA A 54 -11.60 -5.27 -14.59
C ALA A 54 -13.11 -4.94 -14.58
N GLY A 55 -13.50 -3.66 -14.77
CA GLY A 55 -14.90 -3.21 -14.68
C GLY A 55 -15.48 -3.32 -13.27
N VAL A 56 -14.64 -3.29 -12.24
CA VAL A 56 -15.04 -3.36 -10.85
C VAL A 56 -15.32 -1.96 -10.33
N LYS A 57 -16.49 -1.76 -9.70
CA LYS A 57 -16.82 -0.49 -9.04
C LYS A 57 -15.87 -0.29 -7.85
N TYR A 58 -15.37 0.93 -7.68
CA TYR A 58 -14.55 1.25 -6.52
C TYR A 58 -14.81 2.66 -5.99
N GLU A 59 -14.51 2.85 -4.72
CA GLU A 59 -14.56 4.13 -4.00
C GLU A 59 -13.31 4.27 -3.14
N TYR A 60 -12.80 5.49 -3.01
CA TYR A 60 -11.72 5.83 -2.08
C TYR A 60 -12.28 6.62 -0.90
N ILE A 61 -12.01 6.19 0.32
CA ILE A 61 -12.40 6.88 1.55
C ILE A 61 -11.14 7.28 2.31
N GLU A 62 -11.01 8.57 2.57
CA GLU A 62 -9.89 9.09 3.35
C GLU A 62 -10.07 8.82 4.84
N ALA A 63 -9.04 8.25 5.46
CA ALA A 63 -8.99 7.97 6.89
C ALA A 63 -8.23 9.03 7.69
N GLY A 64 -7.64 10.04 7.02
CA GLY A 64 -6.75 11.00 7.66
C GLY A 64 -5.30 10.54 7.71
N GLU A 65 -4.50 11.17 8.57
CA GLU A 65 -3.08 10.85 8.73
C GLU A 65 -2.85 9.43 9.28
N VAL A 66 -1.63 8.89 9.07
CA VAL A 66 -1.27 7.50 9.38
C VAL A 66 -1.66 7.04 10.79
N MET A 67 -1.65 7.90 11.78
CA MET A 67 -2.00 7.58 13.17
C MET A 67 -3.34 8.17 13.62
N ASP A 68 -4.16 8.67 12.69
CA ASP A 68 -5.52 9.13 13.00
C ASP A 68 -6.47 7.94 13.15
N PHE A 69 -6.43 7.26 14.29
CA PHE A 69 -7.33 6.14 14.57
C PHE A 69 -8.82 6.53 14.53
N ALA A 70 -9.16 7.76 14.88
CA ALA A 70 -10.52 8.24 14.78
C ALA A 70 -10.95 8.40 13.31
N GLY A 71 -10.03 8.82 12.44
CA GLY A 71 -10.23 8.87 11.01
C GLY A 71 -10.46 7.48 10.41
N TYR A 72 -9.62 6.52 10.78
CA TYR A 72 -9.83 5.11 10.36
C TYR A 72 -11.17 4.57 10.83
N HIS A 73 -11.59 4.83 12.06
CA HIS A 73 -12.91 4.41 12.55
C HIS A 73 -14.05 5.00 11.70
N ARG A 74 -14.01 6.31 11.39
CA ARG A 74 -15.03 6.94 10.55
C ARG A 74 -15.06 6.36 9.15
N ALA A 75 -13.89 6.17 8.53
CA ALA A 75 -13.76 5.62 7.17
C ALA A 75 -14.27 4.18 7.09
N VAL A 76 -13.88 3.35 8.05
CA VAL A 76 -14.33 1.96 8.16
C VAL A 76 -15.84 1.90 8.38
N SER A 77 -16.38 2.70 9.32
CA SER A 77 -17.83 2.75 9.58
C SER A 77 -18.61 3.08 8.31
N ARG A 78 -18.16 4.10 7.56
CA ARG A 78 -18.77 4.47 6.27
C ARG A 78 -18.69 3.34 5.24
N ALA A 79 -17.54 2.67 5.11
CA ALA A 79 -17.41 1.54 4.20
C ALA A 79 -18.36 0.38 4.55
N LEU A 80 -18.49 0.08 5.84
CA LEU A 80 -19.38 -0.98 6.32
C LEU A 80 -20.87 -0.64 6.19
N ASP A 81 -21.24 0.64 6.29
CA ASP A 81 -22.62 1.07 5.98
C ASP A 81 -22.95 0.76 4.51
N GLY A 82 -21.96 0.90 3.61
CA GLY A 82 -22.09 0.56 2.19
C GLY A 82 -22.29 -0.92 1.88
N VAL A 83 -21.98 -1.83 2.80
CA VAL A 83 -22.22 -3.27 2.58
C VAL A 83 -23.70 -3.55 2.34
N ALA A 84 -24.57 -2.97 3.17
CA ALA A 84 -26.01 -3.15 3.06
C ALA A 84 -26.68 -2.22 2.04
N THR A 85 -26.15 -1.02 1.82
CA THR A 85 -26.81 0.03 1.01
C THR A 85 -26.33 0.08 -0.44
N ASP A 86 -25.04 -0.15 -0.67
CA ASP A 86 -24.38 0.09 -1.96
C ASP A 86 -23.73 -1.16 -2.56
N GLY A 87 -23.83 -2.29 -1.85
CA GLY A 87 -23.28 -3.58 -2.28
C GLY A 87 -21.75 -3.63 -2.22
N VAL A 88 -21.15 -2.91 -1.26
CA VAL A 88 -19.72 -3.04 -0.96
C VAL A 88 -19.44 -4.47 -0.50
N ASP A 89 -18.57 -5.16 -1.19
CA ASP A 89 -18.24 -6.56 -0.92
C ASP A 89 -16.74 -6.82 -0.71
N ALA A 90 -15.92 -5.74 -0.82
CA ALA A 90 -14.51 -5.81 -0.46
C ALA A 90 -13.99 -4.47 0.09
N VAL A 91 -13.09 -4.55 1.07
CA VAL A 91 -12.32 -3.41 1.60
C VAL A 91 -10.84 -3.70 1.46
N VAL A 92 -10.09 -2.71 0.98
CA VAL A 92 -8.61 -2.75 0.89
C VAL A 92 -8.05 -1.58 1.69
N SER A 93 -7.13 -1.84 2.60
CA SER A 93 -6.53 -0.81 3.45
C SER A 93 -5.14 -1.21 3.94
N SER A 94 -4.45 -0.30 4.63
CA SER A 94 -3.29 -0.66 5.44
C SER A 94 -3.67 -1.71 6.49
N ASP A 95 -2.68 -2.39 7.05
CA ASP A 95 -2.91 -3.39 8.11
C ASP A 95 -3.77 -2.84 9.26
N ILE A 96 -3.54 -1.57 9.64
CA ILE A 96 -4.32 -0.88 10.68
C ILE A 96 -5.78 -0.75 10.26
N GLY A 97 -6.04 -0.21 9.08
CA GLY A 97 -7.40 -0.01 8.59
C GLY A 97 -8.12 -1.34 8.36
N ALA A 98 -7.42 -2.36 7.85
CA ALA A 98 -7.97 -3.70 7.67
C ALA A 98 -8.31 -4.35 9.01
N ALA A 99 -7.45 -4.22 10.04
CA ALA A 99 -7.73 -4.73 11.38
C ALA A 99 -8.95 -4.05 12.02
N PHE A 100 -9.07 -2.72 11.88
CA PHE A 100 -10.28 -2.00 12.31
C PHE A 100 -11.52 -2.48 11.55
N CYS A 101 -11.41 -2.69 10.24
CA CYS A 101 -12.50 -3.16 9.40
C CYS A 101 -13.01 -4.54 9.85
N VAL A 102 -12.12 -5.51 10.04
CA VAL A 102 -12.49 -6.85 10.52
C VAL A 102 -13.19 -6.76 11.88
N ARG A 103 -12.59 -6.06 12.83
CA ARG A 103 -13.16 -5.95 14.18
C ARG A 103 -14.55 -5.32 14.18
N GLU A 104 -14.74 -4.25 13.41
CA GLU A 104 -16.04 -3.57 13.36
C GLU A 104 -17.06 -4.36 12.55
N ALA A 105 -16.66 -5.00 11.45
CA ALA A 105 -17.53 -5.89 10.68
C ALA A 105 -18.07 -7.03 11.53
N LEU A 106 -17.21 -7.72 12.28
CA LEU A 106 -17.61 -8.79 13.21
C LEU A 106 -18.55 -8.27 14.29
N SER A 107 -18.32 -7.06 14.84
CA SER A 107 -19.20 -6.47 15.84
C SER A 107 -20.59 -6.10 15.30
N ARG A 108 -20.70 -5.86 14.00
CA ARG A 108 -21.96 -5.59 13.28
C ARG A 108 -22.65 -6.89 12.79
N GLY A 109 -22.01 -8.05 12.97
CA GLY A 109 -22.52 -9.33 12.47
C GLY A 109 -22.35 -9.54 10.97
N ILE A 110 -21.49 -8.76 10.31
CA ILE A 110 -21.15 -8.93 8.89
C ILE A 110 -20.23 -10.13 8.76
N SER A 111 -20.60 -11.08 7.90
CA SER A 111 -19.84 -12.30 7.67
C SER A 111 -18.61 -12.05 6.80
N ILE A 112 -17.44 -12.41 7.31
CA ILE A 112 -16.17 -12.40 6.58
C ILE A 112 -15.74 -13.86 6.36
N PRO A 113 -15.43 -14.28 5.14
CA PRO A 113 -15.33 -13.51 3.88
C PRO A 113 -16.61 -13.50 3.03
N ASP A 114 -17.74 -14.04 3.50
CA ASP A 114 -18.90 -14.31 2.66
C ASP A 114 -19.65 -13.06 2.19
N GLU A 115 -19.88 -12.10 3.09
CA GLU A 115 -20.54 -10.84 2.77
C GLU A 115 -19.51 -9.75 2.46
N LEU A 116 -18.37 -9.75 3.16
CA LEU A 116 -17.32 -8.76 3.02
C LEU A 116 -15.95 -9.43 2.98
N GLN A 117 -15.17 -9.14 1.96
CA GLN A 117 -13.75 -9.50 1.89
C GLN A 117 -12.87 -8.35 2.38
N VAL A 118 -11.80 -8.65 3.11
CA VAL A 118 -10.85 -7.63 3.59
C VAL A 118 -9.44 -8.00 3.18
N VAL A 119 -8.75 -7.06 2.54
CA VAL A 119 -7.35 -7.22 2.11
C VAL A 119 -6.51 -6.12 2.75
N ALA A 120 -5.43 -6.52 3.37
CA ALA A 120 -4.42 -5.62 3.91
C ALA A 120 -3.26 -5.43 2.92
N TYR A 121 -2.58 -4.30 2.99
CA TYR A 121 -1.23 -4.14 2.43
C TYR A 121 -0.25 -3.80 3.56
N ASP A 122 1.01 -4.13 3.37
CA ASP A 122 2.18 -4.12 4.22
C ASP A 122 2.51 -5.49 4.81
N GLY A 123 1.55 -6.24 5.35
CA GLY A 123 1.77 -7.59 5.87
C GLY A 123 2.59 -7.62 7.15
N THR A 124 2.33 -6.67 8.06
CA THR A 124 2.99 -6.61 9.37
C THR A 124 2.36 -7.60 10.37
N TYR A 125 2.86 -7.63 11.59
CA TYR A 125 2.30 -8.45 12.68
C TYR A 125 0.82 -8.13 13.00
N LEU A 126 0.31 -6.99 12.56
CA LEU A 126 -1.09 -6.61 12.76
C LEU A 126 -2.05 -7.53 12.00
N THR A 127 -1.59 -8.21 10.95
CA THR A 127 -2.40 -9.17 10.19
C THR A 127 -2.87 -10.35 11.03
N ASP A 128 -2.13 -10.71 12.07
CA ASP A 128 -2.48 -11.79 12.99
C ASP A 128 -3.25 -11.31 14.24
N LEU A 129 -3.29 -9.98 14.49
CA LEU A 129 -3.94 -9.39 15.67
C LEU A 129 -5.37 -8.91 15.42
N ALA A 130 -5.86 -9.01 14.19
CA ALA A 130 -7.18 -8.51 13.81
C ALA A 130 -8.36 -9.36 14.31
N GLY A 131 -8.12 -10.49 14.96
CA GLY A 131 -9.14 -11.48 15.35
C GLY A 131 -9.41 -12.55 14.28
N MET A 132 -8.94 -12.33 13.07
CA MET A 132 -8.84 -13.26 11.95
C MET A 132 -7.49 -13.04 11.27
N LYS A 133 -6.95 -14.06 10.62
CA LYS A 133 -5.76 -13.88 9.79
C LYS A 133 -6.13 -13.10 8.53
N LEU A 134 -5.57 -11.91 8.38
CA LEU A 134 -5.82 -11.08 7.20
C LEU A 134 -5.14 -11.65 5.95
N THR A 135 -5.84 -11.65 4.84
CA THR A 135 -5.18 -11.75 3.52
C THR A 135 -4.43 -10.45 3.27
N ALA A 136 -3.15 -10.54 2.98
CA ALA A 136 -2.30 -9.35 2.84
C ALA A 136 -1.40 -9.40 1.62
N VAL A 137 -1.15 -8.24 1.03
CA VAL A 137 -0.05 -8.02 0.09
C VAL A 137 1.16 -7.58 0.92
N ALA A 138 1.98 -8.56 1.29
CA ALA A 138 3.07 -8.39 2.26
C ALA A 138 4.36 -7.87 1.63
N GLN A 139 5.00 -6.92 2.28
CA GLN A 139 6.35 -6.47 1.96
C GLN A 139 7.38 -7.49 2.47
N ASP A 140 8.43 -7.74 1.69
CA ASP A 140 9.58 -8.49 2.15
C ASP A 140 10.55 -7.57 2.90
N PHE A 141 10.27 -7.34 4.19
CA PHE A 141 11.09 -6.47 5.04
C PHE A 141 12.53 -6.96 5.15
N SER A 142 12.77 -8.27 5.07
CA SER A 142 14.11 -8.84 5.10
C SER A 142 14.89 -8.48 3.84
N ALA A 143 14.29 -8.68 2.67
CA ALA A 143 14.90 -8.30 1.41
C ALA A 143 15.09 -6.78 1.27
N ILE A 144 14.14 -5.98 1.78
CA ILE A 144 14.27 -4.52 1.83
C ILE A 144 15.46 -4.11 2.68
N ALA A 145 15.57 -4.66 3.90
CA ALA A 145 16.68 -4.36 4.82
C ALA A 145 18.03 -4.79 4.25
N GLN A 146 18.11 -5.99 3.68
CA GLN A 146 19.33 -6.49 3.03
C GLN A 146 19.75 -5.60 1.86
N SER A 147 18.82 -5.29 0.96
CA SER A 147 19.08 -4.40 -0.18
C SER A 147 19.57 -3.02 0.27
N ALA A 148 18.94 -2.44 1.29
CA ALA A 148 19.36 -1.14 1.84
C ALA A 148 20.78 -1.20 2.42
N ALA A 149 21.11 -2.26 3.17
CA ALA A 149 22.43 -2.45 3.75
C ALA A 149 23.51 -2.63 2.65
N ASP A 150 23.24 -3.46 1.64
CA ASP A 150 24.17 -3.69 0.53
C ASP A 150 24.45 -2.40 -0.25
N HIS A 151 23.41 -1.60 -0.51
CA HIS A 151 23.56 -0.30 -1.17
C HIS A 151 24.37 0.69 -0.32
N MET A 152 24.14 0.73 0.99
CA MET A 152 24.90 1.60 1.89
C MET A 152 26.39 1.24 1.91
N VAL A 153 26.70 -0.05 2.03
CA VAL A 153 28.09 -0.54 1.99
C VAL A 153 28.76 -0.18 0.67
N GLN A 154 28.05 -0.35 -0.44
CA GLN A 154 28.57 -0.01 -1.76
C GLN A 154 28.79 1.50 -1.92
N ALA A 155 27.89 2.34 -1.40
CA ALA A 155 28.03 3.80 -1.43
C ALA A 155 29.27 4.24 -0.65
N ILE A 156 29.48 3.71 0.56
CA ILE A 156 30.67 3.99 1.38
C ILE A 156 31.96 3.58 0.66
N ALA A 157 32.00 2.37 0.11
CA ALA A 157 33.16 1.90 -0.65
C ALA A 157 33.47 2.77 -1.88
N ASN A 158 32.44 3.26 -2.57
CA ASN A 158 32.60 4.17 -3.70
C ASN A 158 33.14 5.54 -3.26
N GLU A 159 32.70 6.09 -2.14
CA GLU A 159 33.23 7.35 -1.59
C GLU A 159 34.70 7.21 -1.16
N GLU A 160 35.06 6.11 -0.48
CA GLU A 160 36.45 5.83 -0.11
C GLU A 160 37.36 5.67 -1.34
N ALA A 161 36.89 4.95 -2.37
CA ALA A 161 37.60 4.79 -3.62
C ALA A 161 37.76 6.13 -4.38
N ALA A 162 36.73 6.98 -4.36
CA ALA A 162 36.78 8.31 -4.95
C ALA A 162 37.77 9.22 -4.22
N ALA A 163 37.79 9.19 -2.89
CA ALA A 163 38.73 9.93 -2.05
C ALA A 163 40.20 9.48 -2.28
N ALA A 164 40.41 8.16 -2.38
CA ALA A 164 41.74 7.59 -2.66
C ALA A 164 42.24 7.86 -4.08
N ASN A 165 41.34 8.03 -5.05
CA ASN A 165 41.63 8.22 -6.46
C ASN A 165 41.39 9.66 -6.96
N ALA A 166 41.39 10.66 -6.09
CA ALA A 166 41.14 12.07 -6.44
C ALA A 166 42.06 12.58 -7.58
N SER A 167 43.13 11.86 -7.96
CA SER A 167 44.03 12.13 -9.08
C SER A 167 43.78 11.29 -10.34
N ARG A 168 42.82 10.36 -10.34
CA ARG A 168 42.48 9.47 -11.48
C ARG A 168 41.03 9.63 -11.86
N LYS A 169 40.79 9.89 -13.15
CA LYS A 169 39.46 10.03 -13.80
C LYS A 169 38.59 8.75 -13.80
N ASN A 170 38.60 7.92 -12.76
CA ASN A 170 37.65 6.83 -12.62
C ASN A 170 36.48 7.32 -11.79
N ILE A 171 35.45 7.78 -12.48
CA ILE A 171 34.13 8.06 -11.88
C ILE A 171 33.55 6.73 -11.42
N PRO A 172 33.22 6.57 -10.12
CA PRO A 172 32.49 5.40 -9.64
C PRO A 172 31.21 5.19 -10.45
N LYS A 173 30.78 3.93 -10.66
CA LYS A 173 29.47 3.67 -11.29
C LYS A 173 28.40 4.46 -10.55
N PRO A 174 27.51 5.17 -11.28
CA PRO A 174 26.42 5.86 -10.62
C PRO A 174 25.60 4.84 -9.82
N PHE A 175 25.22 5.21 -8.62
CA PHE A 175 24.31 4.47 -7.78
C PHE A 175 22.98 4.27 -8.53
N GLU A 176 22.47 3.04 -8.61
CA GLU A 176 21.12 2.80 -9.09
C GLU A 176 20.13 3.16 -7.97
N PRO A 177 19.43 4.32 -8.06
CA PRO A 177 18.72 4.87 -6.92
C PRO A 177 17.44 4.10 -6.56
N ASN A 178 16.96 3.21 -7.43
CA ASN A 178 15.66 2.56 -7.27
C ASN A 178 15.78 1.04 -7.42
N VAL A 179 15.71 0.34 -6.30
CA VAL A 179 15.54 -1.12 -6.29
C VAL A 179 14.10 -1.44 -5.92
N LEU A 180 13.42 -2.17 -6.78
CA LEU A 180 12.07 -2.65 -6.53
C LEU A 180 12.13 -4.04 -5.91
N ILE A 181 11.65 -4.15 -4.68
CA ILE A 181 11.46 -5.44 -4.01
C ILE A 181 10.01 -5.87 -4.22
N PRO A 182 9.75 -7.02 -4.84
CA PRO A 182 8.39 -7.49 -5.09
C PRO A 182 7.68 -7.81 -3.77
N MET A 183 6.40 -7.48 -3.70
CA MET A 183 5.52 -7.89 -2.61
C MET A 183 4.95 -9.27 -2.88
N THR A 184 4.53 -9.96 -1.83
CA THR A 184 3.96 -11.31 -1.91
C THR A 184 2.53 -11.32 -1.38
N LEU A 185 1.60 -11.96 -2.12
CA LEU A 185 0.27 -12.21 -1.60
C LEU A 185 0.32 -13.34 -0.58
N VAL A 186 -0.05 -13.05 0.65
CA VAL A 186 -0.16 -14.00 1.76
C VAL A 186 -1.65 -14.25 2.01
N PRO A 187 -2.18 -15.43 1.68
CA PRO A 187 -3.58 -15.76 1.94
C PRO A 187 -3.87 -15.83 3.44
N GLY A 188 -5.03 -15.33 3.81
CA GLY A 188 -5.60 -15.42 5.15
C GLY A 188 -7.05 -15.89 5.08
N ASP A 189 -7.79 -15.64 6.17
CA ASP A 189 -9.18 -16.08 6.33
C ASP A 189 -10.19 -15.01 5.85
N THR A 190 -9.71 -13.84 5.43
CA THR A 190 -10.55 -12.67 5.12
C THR A 190 -10.89 -12.53 3.63
N THR A 191 -10.49 -13.48 2.80
CA THR A 191 -10.90 -13.56 1.38
C THR A 191 -11.31 -14.98 1.00
N ARG A 192 -12.12 -15.09 -0.06
CA ARG A 192 -12.55 -16.38 -0.63
C ARG A 192 -11.47 -16.98 -1.52
#